data_e78ecb5b7c9d0531319ba331d50bd378
#
_entry.id   e78ecb5b7c9d0531319ba331d50bd378
#
_cell.length_a   1.000
_cell.length_b   1.000
_cell.length_c   1.000
_cell.angle_alpha   90.00
_cell.angle_beta   90.00
_cell.angle_gamma   90.00
#
_symmetry.space_group_name_H-M   'P 1'
#
loop_
_entity.id
_entity.type
_entity.pdbx_description
1 polymer ?
#
loop_
_entity_poly.entity_id
_entity_poly.type
_entity_poly.pdbx_seq_one_letter_code
_entity_poly.pdbx_strand_id
1 'polypeptide(L)'
;WSDTGVFNIEGGCYAKTINLSYEDEPQIFSTTEKFSTVIENMNYDPSDRSLKFSDSSITENMRCAYPISYIKNASKSGYGGVPKNIILLTCDAFGVLPPVAKLTAAEAVFYFLSGFTSKVAGTEEGIKEPVPTFSTCFGAPFMPQKPEVYGQLLWSKIHSTQPVCWLLNTGWSGGSY
;
A
#
# COMPACT_ATOMS: atom_id res chain seq x y z
N TRP A 1 8.74 0.37 14.53
CA TRP A 1 8.02 0.82 15.72
C TRP A 1 8.87 0.60 16.98
N SER A 2 9.24 1.67 17.64
CA SER A 2 9.98 1.69 18.91
C SER A 2 9.02 1.92 20.11
N ASP A 3 9.58 2.07 21.31
CA ASP A 3 8.77 2.40 22.49
C ASP A 3 8.29 3.86 22.50
N THR A 4 8.92 4.72 21.71
CA THR A 4 8.62 6.16 21.66
C THR A 4 7.86 6.59 20.41
N GLY A 5 7.71 5.71 19.43
CA GLY A 5 7.00 6.06 18.19
C GLY A 5 7.36 5.18 17.01
N VAL A 6 7.02 5.65 15.84
CA VAL A 6 7.24 4.98 14.55
C VAL A 6 8.19 5.78 13.68
N PHE A 7 8.88 5.09 12.79
CA PHE A 7 9.74 5.66 11.78
C PHE A 7 9.41 5.09 10.42
N ASN A 8 9.27 5.95 9.43
CA ASN A 8 9.15 5.52 8.04
C ASN A 8 10.55 5.20 7.48
N ILE A 9 10.77 3.92 7.13
CA ILE A 9 12.05 3.46 6.58
C ILE A 9 12.19 3.75 5.08
N GLU A 10 11.10 4.11 4.39
CA GLU A 10 11.11 4.43 2.97
C GLU A 10 11.33 5.93 2.75
N GLY A 11 12.33 6.27 1.95
CA GLY A 11 12.66 7.66 1.60
C GLY A 11 11.77 8.26 0.51
N GLY A 12 10.86 7.49 -0.06
CA GLY A 12 10.03 7.89 -1.19
C GLY A 12 8.70 7.15 -1.27
N CYS A 13 8.00 7.40 -2.34
CA CYS A 13 6.75 6.74 -2.71
C CYS A 13 6.93 5.98 -4.02
N TYR A 14 6.15 4.90 -4.17
CA TYR A 14 6.08 4.10 -5.39
C TYR A 14 4.62 3.92 -5.75
N ALA A 15 4.11 4.80 -6.62
CA ALA A 15 2.70 4.93 -6.93
C ALA A 15 2.34 4.29 -8.28
N LYS A 16 1.14 3.76 -8.40
CA LYS A 16 0.55 3.36 -9.69
C LYS A 16 0.18 4.61 -10.48
N THR A 17 0.34 4.54 -11.80
CA THR A 17 0.11 5.66 -12.70
C THR A 17 -0.80 5.33 -13.89
N ILE A 18 -1.36 4.11 -13.94
CA ILE A 18 -2.37 3.80 -14.97
C ILE A 18 -3.58 4.73 -14.82
N ASN A 19 -3.97 5.39 -15.92
CA ASN A 19 -5.04 6.38 -15.96
C ASN A 19 -4.89 7.55 -14.96
N LEU A 20 -3.66 7.83 -14.52
CA LEU A 20 -3.39 8.97 -13.64
C LEU A 20 -3.81 10.27 -14.31
N SER A 21 -4.61 11.07 -13.60
CA SER A 21 -5.01 12.40 -14.02
C SER A 21 -4.68 13.45 -12.97
N TYR A 22 -4.57 14.71 -13.38
CA TYR A 22 -4.37 15.81 -12.44
C TYR A 22 -5.65 16.07 -11.62
N GLU A 23 -6.81 15.82 -12.21
CA GLU A 23 -8.12 16.02 -11.58
C GLU A 23 -8.33 15.08 -10.40
N ASP A 24 -7.93 13.82 -10.55
CA ASP A 24 -8.16 12.79 -9.53
C ASP A 24 -7.06 12.80 -8.47
N GLU A 25 -5.79 12.88 -8.89
CA GLU A 25 -4.63 12.77 -7.98
C GLU A 25 -3.56 13.85 -8.26
N PRO A 26 -3.88 15.13 -8.01
CA PRO A 26 -3.04 16.26 -8.40
C PRO A 26 -1.63 16.23 -7.78
N GLN A 27 -1.48 15.69 -6.57
CA GLN A 27 -0.16 15.60 -5.94
C GLN A 27 0.72 14.57 -6.63
N ILE A 28 0.20 13.37 -6.91
CA ILE A 28 0.96 12.30 -7.59
C ILE A 28 1.27 12.73 -9.02
N PHE A 29 0.27 13.23 -9.74
CA PHE A 29 0.46 13.75 -11.10
C PHE A 29 1.60 14.77 -11.17
N SER A 30 1.58 15.78 -10.28
CA SER A 30 2.61 16.81 -10.24
C SER A 30 4.02 16.26 -9.93
N THR A 31 4.15 15.06 -9.34
CA THR A 31 5.47 14.46 -9.13
C THR A 31 6.07 13.91 -10.41
N THR A 32 5.26 13.50 -11.39
CA THR A 32 5.74 12.93 -12.67
C THR A 32 6.46 13.96 -13.53
N GLU A 33 6.24 15.25 -13.28
CA GLU A 33 6.88 16.37 -13.97
C GLU A 33 8.15 16.87 -13.28
N LYS A 34 8.50 16.29 -12.12
CA LYS A 34 9.65 16.75 -11.32
C LYS A 34 10.90 15.94 -11.61
N PHE A 35 12.04 16.63 -11.49
CA PHE A 35 13.36 15.99 -11.55
C PHE A 35 13.48 14.91 -10.45
N SER A 36 14.20 13.83 -10.73
CA SER A 36 14.39 12.66 -9.86
C SER A 36 13.16 11.77 -9.66
N THR A 37 12.06 11.99 -10.38
CA THR A 37 11.02 10.98 -10.47
C THR A 37 11.41 9.94 -11.53
N VAL A 38 11.34 8.67 -11.16
CA VAL A 38 11.58 7.54 -12.06
C VAL A 38 10.24 6.99 -12.51
N ILE A 39 10.07 6.87 -13.81
CA ILE A 39 8.85 6.34 -14.44
C ILE A 39 9.14 4.94 -14.97
N GLU A 40 8.24 4.00 -14.71
CA GLU A 40 8.36 2.61 -15.12
C GLU A 40 7.20 2.17 -16.01
N ASN A 41 7.52 1.34 -17.00
CA ASN A 41 6.55 0.65 -17.86
C ASN A 41 5.57 1.57 -18.58
N MET A 42 5.96 2.80 -18.85
CA MET A 42 5.10 3.81 -19.45
C MET A 42 5.57 4.22 -20.83
N ASN A 43 4.64 4.28 -21.77
CA ASN A 43 4.88 4.89 -23.06
C ASN A 43 4.90 6.41 -22.96
N TYR A 44 5.68 7.03 -23.83
CA TYR A 44 5.77 8.48 -23.96
C TYR A 44 5.82 8.89 -25.44
N ASP A 45 5.49 10.12 -25.72
CA ASP A 45 5.67 10.68 -27.05
C ASP A 45 7.14 11.10 -27.25
N PRO A 46 7.86 10.56 -28.26
CA PRO A 46 9.27 10.91 -28.46
C PRO A 46 9.51 12.37 -28.83
N SER A 47 8.51 13.06 -29.38
CA SER A 47 8.64 14.44 -29.88
C SER A 47 8.66 15.47 -28.75
N ASP A 48 7.86 15.27 -27.70
CA ASP A 48 7.71 16.20 -26.59
C ASP A 48 7.91 15.57 -25.19
N ARG A 49 8.12 14.24 -25.17
CA ARG A 49 8.28 13.42 -23.95
C ARG A 49 7.05 13.38 -23.05
N SER A 50 5.88 13.72 -23.57
CA SER A 50 4.63 13.60 -22.82
C SER A 50 4.33 12.13 -22.46
N LEU A 51 3.94 11.90 -21.21
CA LEU A 51 3.65 10.57 -20.70
C LEU A 51 2.23 10.13 -21.09
N LYS A 52 2.08 8.86 -21.48
CA LYS A 52 0.81 8.29 -21.95
C LYS A 52 0.19 7.42 -20.85
N PHE A 53 -0.42 8.03 -19.85
CA PHE A 53 -0.98 7.33 -18.67
C PHE A 53 -2.10 6.34 -18.99
N SER A 54 -2.77 6.47 -20.13
CA SER A 54 -3.83 5.54 -20.57
C SER A 54 -3.35 4.44 -21.52
N ASP A 55 -2.07 4.46 -21.93
CA ASP A 55 -1.52 3.50 -22.86
C ASP A 55 -0.93 2.28 -22.15
N SER A 56 -1.75 1.25 -21.98
CA SER A 56 -1.37 -0.02 -21.34
C SER A 56 -0.71 -1.03 -22.30
N SER A 57 -0.23 -0.62 -23.47
CA SER A 57 0.33 -1.55 -24.46
C SER A 57 1.60 -2.28 -24.00
N ILE A 58 2.38 -1.71 -23.07
CA ILE A 58 3.48 -2.40 -22.40
C ILE A 58 2.92 -3.27 -21.27
N THR A 59 2.22 -2.66 -20.33
CA THR A 59 1.53 -3.31 -19.18
C THR A 59 0.64 -2.30 -18.47
N GLU A 60 -0.41 -2.76 -17.78
CA GLU A 60 -1.20 -1.92 -16.88
C GLU A 60 -0.45 -1.59 -15.58
N ASN A 61 0.65 -2.27 -15.28
CA ASN A 61 1.46 -2.05 -14.07
C ASN A 61 2.46 -0.90 -14.29
N MET A 62 1.96 0.26 -14.68
CA MET A 62 2.74 1.49 -14.76
C MET A 62 2.94 2.10 -13.40
N ARG A 63 4.15 2.59 -13.12
CA ARG A 63 4.52 3.12 -11.81
C ARG A 63 5.37 4.39 -11.94
N CYS A 64 5.34 5.21 -10.87
CA CYS A 64 6.34 6.25 -10.66
C CYS A 64 6.91 6.16 -9.23
N ALA A 65 8.21 6.35 -9.12
CA ALA A 65 8.92 6.46 -7.84
C ALA A 65 9.45 7.88 -7.67
N TYR A 66 9.20 8.47 -6.51
CA TYR A 66 9.60 9.85 -6.22
C TYR A 66 9.94 10.05 -4.74
N PRO A 67 10.78 11.04 -4.40
CA PRO A 67 11.13 11.33 -3.01
C PRO A 67 9.91 11.73 -2.17
N ILE A 68 9.85 11.28 -0.91
CA ILE A 68 8.74 11.62 0.00
C ILE A 68 8.59 13.14 0.21
N SER A 69 9.66 13.90 0.04
CA SER A 69 9.64 15.37 0.15
C SER A 69 8.79 16.07 -0.91
N TYR A 70 8.38 15.36 -1.97
CA TYR A 70 7.46 15.90 -2.98
C TYR A 70 6.01 15.95 -2.50
N ILE A 71 5.68 15.22 -1.44
CA ILE A 71 4.36 15.21 -0.82
C ILE A 71 4.32 16.28 0.29
N LYS A 72 3.45 17.28 0.11
CA LYS A 72 3.38 18.48 0.98
C LYS A 72 3.14 18.16 2.46
N ASN A 73 2.32 17.14 2.73
CA ASN A 73 1.89 16.77 4.09
C ASN A 73 2.75 15.64 4.70
N ALA A 74 3.85 15.22 4.06
CA ALA A 74 4.74 14.23 4.63
C ALA A 74 5.51 14.80 5.83
N SER A 75 5.70 13.96 6.85
CA SER A 75 6.56 14.31 7.97
C SER A 75 8.00 14.50 7.49
N LYS A 76 8.57 15.69 7.71
CA LYS A 76 9.94 15.99 7.29
C LYS A 76 10.99 15.15 8.01
N SER A 77 10.70 14.72 9.23
CA SER A 77 11.60 13.89 10.04
C SER A 77 11.47 12.40 9.74
N GLY A 78 10.40 11.97 9.09
CA GLY A 78 10.05 10.55 8.95
C GLY A 78 9.59 9.88 10.24
N TYR A 79 9.51 10.62 11.35
CA TYR A 79 9.07 10.11 12.65
C TYR A 79 7.64 10.50 12.97
N GLY A 80 6.93 9.59 13.66
CA GLY A 80 5.63 9.83 14.28
C GLY A 80 5.64 9.37 15.74
N GLY A 81 4.67 9.82 16.53
CA GLY A 81 4.47 9.35 17.90
C GLY A 81 3.98 7.90 17.97
N VAL A 82 3.71 7.41 19.17
CA VAL A 82 3.12 6.08 19.37
C VAL A 82 1.74 6.02 18.68
N PRO A 83 1.50 5.03 17.81
CA PRO A 83 0.22 4.92 17.10
C PRO A 83 -0.94 4.72 18.06
N LYS A 84 -2.02 5.46 17.87
CA LYS A 84 -3.30 5.25 18.57
C LYS A 84 -4.24 4.34 17.78
N ASN A 85 -4.03 4.23 16.49
CA ASN A 85 -4.77 3.35 15.59
C ASN A 85 -3.80 2.61 14.68
N ILE A 86 -4.08 1.31 14.46
CA ILE A 86 -3.42 0.47 13.47
C ILE A 86 -4.48 0.07 12.47
N ILE A 87 -4.23 0.31 11.20
CA ILE A 87 -5.12 -0.07 10.11
C ILE A 87 -4.42 -1.13 9.28
N LEU A 88 -4.99 -2.34 9.25
CA LEU A 88 -4.58 -3.42 8.37
C LEU A 88 -5.44 -3.34 7.11
N LEU A 89 -4.79 -3.18 5.96
CA LEU A 89 -5.47 -3.15 4.67
C LEU A 89 -5.56 -4.56 4.11
N THR A 90 -6.73 -4.94 3.64
CA THR A 90 -6.95 -6.19 2.91
C THR A 90 -7.79 -5.92 1.67
N CYS A 91 -7.73 -6.82 0.69
CA CYS A 91 -8.61 -6.81 -0.45
C CYS A 91 -9.31 -8.17 -0.54
N ASP A 92 -10.53 -8.24 0.00
CA ASP A 92 -11.40 -9.39 -0.20
C ASP A 92 -12.45 -9.02 -1.25
N ALA A 93 -12.26 -9.51 -2.47
CA ALA A 93 -13.17 -9.29 -3.58
C ALA A 93 -14.29 -10.33 -3.65
N PHE A 94 -14.42 -11.21 -2.63
CA PHE A 94 -15.40 -12.29 -2.60
C PHE A 94 -16.56 -12.03 -1.62
N GLY A 95 -16.53 -10.92 -0.90
CA GLY A 95 -17.59 -10.49 0.01
C GLY A 95 -17.66 -11.28 1.32
N VAL A 96 -16.56 -11.92 1.73
CA VAL A 96 -16.47 -12.66 3.00
C VAL A 96 -16.21 -11.73 4.17
N LEU A 97 -15.29 -10.76 3.99
CA LEU A 97 -14.92 -9.81 5.03
C LEU A 97 -15.78 -8.55 4.97
N PRO A 98 -16.14 -7.96 6.12
CA PRO A 98 -16.85 -6.68 6.13
C PRO A 98 -15.95 -5.54 5.63
N PRO A 99 -16.52 -4.40 5.19
CA PRO A 99 -15.74 -3.27 4.72
C PRO A 99 -14.82 -2.69 5.80
N VAL A 100 -15.26 -2.70 7.06
CA VAL A 100 -14.47 -2.24 8.20
C VAL A 100 -14.78 -3.13 9.39
N ALA A 101 -13.75 -3.59 10.10
CA ALA A 101 -13.89 -4.31 11.35
C ALA A 101 -12.92 -3.78 12.41
N LYS A 102 -13.39 -3.68 13.65
CA LYS A 102 -12.51 -3.48 14.81
C LYS A 102 -11.99 -4.84 15.26
N LEU A 103 -10.68 -4.94 15.43
CA LEU A 103 -10.00 -6.19 15.76
C LEU A 103 -9.58 -6.21 17.23
N THR A 104 -9.63 -7.39 17.82
CA THR A 104 -8.89 -7.71 19.04
C THR A 104 -7.39 -7.81 18.74
N ALA A 105 -6.54 -7.83 19.76
CA ALA A 105 -5.10 -8.00 19.59
C ALA A 105 -4.75 -9.33 18.87
N ALA A 106 -5.47 -10.41 19.20
CA ALA A 106 -5.26 -11.71 18.59
C ALA A 106 -5.64 -11.71 17.09
N GLU A 107 -6.78 -11.13 16.75
CA GLU A 107 -7.20 -10.99 15.35
C GLU A 107 -6.24 -10.10 14.55
N ALA A 108 -5.77 -8.99 15.15
CA ALA A 108 -4.80 -8.13 14.48
C ALA A 108 -3.51 -8.88 14.12
N VAL A 109 -2.97 -9.68 15.05
CA VAL A 109 -1.78 -10.50 14.80
C VAL A 109 -2.09 -11.62 13.79
N PHE A 110 -3.26 -12.24 13.85
CA PHE A 110 -3.68 -13.25 12.88
C PHE A 110 -3.74 -12.68 11.45
N TYR A 111 -4.43 -11.54 11.25
CA TYR A 111 -4.50 -10.90 9.95
C TYR A 111 -3.13 -10.43 9.46
N PHE A 112 -2.30 -9.90 10.35
CA PHE A 112 -0.93 -9.51 10.03
C PHE A 112 -0.10 -10.71 9.55
N LEU A 113 -0.11 -11.82 10.29
CA LEU A 113 0.65 -13.02 9.94
C LEU A 113 0.13 -13.71 8.67
N SER A 114 -1.19 -13.77 8.48
CA SER A 114 -1.77 -14.34 7.28
C SER A 114 -1.52 -13.48 6.05
N GLY A 115 -1.62 -12.16 6.20
CA GLY A 115 -1.49 -11.21 5.10
C GLY A 115 -2.46 -11.48 3.96
N PHE A 116 -3.70 -11.91 4.30
CA PHE A 116 -4.73 -12.20 3.31
C PHE A 116 -5.08 -10.96 2.50
N THR A 117 -5.10 -11.12 1.18
CA THR A 117 -5.51 -10.10 0.22
C THR A 117 -5.90 -10.77 -1.10
N SER A 118 -6.24 -9.99 -2.11
CA SER A 118 -6.42 -10.49 -3.48
C SER A 118 -5.51 -9.73 -4.43
N LYS A 119 -4.96 -10.46 -5.40
CA LYS A 119 -4.38 -9.86 -6.60
C LYS A 119 -5.55 -9.39 -7.47
N VAL A 120 -5.49 -8.17 -7.93
CA VAL A 120 -6.52 -7.57 -8.79
C VAL A 120 -5.90 -7.12 -10.11
N ALA A 121 -6.74 -6.89 -11.11
CA ALA A 121 -6.31 -6.41 -12.42
C ALA A 121 -5.37 -5.18 -12.29
N GLY A 122 -4.36 -5.09 -13.15
CA GLY A 122 -3.37 -4.02 -13.12
C GLY A 122 -2.34 -4.12 -11.99
N THR A 123 -2.29 -5.21 -11.23
CA THR A 123 -1.26 -5.43 -10.20
C THR A 123 -0.12 -6.31 -10.68
N GLU A 124 -0.42 -7.32 -11.47
CA GLU A 124 0.54 -8.26 -12.07
C GLU A 124 0.09 -8.62 -13.49
N GLU A 125 1.04 -8.98 -14.33
CA GLU A 125 0.75 -9.42 -15.69
C GLU A 125 -0.16 -10.66 -15.69
N GLY A 126 -1.20 -10.65 -16.53
CA GLY A 126 -2.11 -11.77 -16.72
C GLY A 126 -3.23 -11.89 -15.67
N ILE A 127 -3.27 -11.05 -14.65
CA ILE A 127 -4.36 -11.03 -13.67
C ILE A 127 -5.52 -10.18 -14.22
N LYS A 128 -6.63 -10.85 -14.57
CA LYS A 128 -7.87 -10.22 -15.07
C LYS A 128 -9.00 -10.27 -14.04
N GLU A 129 -9.06 -11.32 -13.24
CA GLU A 129 -10.04 -11.54 -12.19
C GLU A 129 -9.36 -11.55 -10.83
N PRO A 130 -10.05 -11.19 -9.73
CA PRO A 130 -9.48 -11.23 -8.40
C PRO A 130 -9.03 -12.66 -8.03
N VAL A 131 -7.80 -12.80 -7.55
CA VAL A 131 -7.24 -14.08 -7.10
C VAL A 131 -6.82 -13.96 -5.64
N PRO A 132 -7.38 -14.78 -4.72
CA PRO A 132 -6.97 -14.77 -3.32
C PRO A 132 -5.49 -15.08 -3.18
N THR A 133 -4.82 -14.34 -2.31
CA THR A 133 -3.40 -14.55 -2.04
C THR A 133 -3.06 -14.25 -0.58
N PHE A 134 -1.91 -14.73 -0.16
CA PHE A 134 -1.37 -14.49 1.18
C PHE A 134 0.03 -13.89 1.04
N SER A 135 0.23 -12.71 1.63
CA SER A 135 1.54 -12.09 1.73
C SER A 135 1.86 -11.93 3.21
N THR A 136 2.49 -12.93 3.79
CA THR A 136 2.79 -12.98 5.24
C THR A 136 3.41 -11.68 5.73
N CYS A 137 2.88 -11.13 6.80
CA CYS A 137 3.21 -9.82 7.35
C CYS A 137 3.00 -8.65 6.35
N PHE A 138 2.19 -8.85 5.30
CA PHE A 138 2.00 -7.92 4.19
C PHE A 138 3.28 -7.50 3.45
N GLY A 139 4.34 -8.26 3.58
CA GLY A 139 5.64 -7.92 2.99
C GLY A 139 6.63 -9.09 3.00
N ALA A 140 6.16 -10.32 2.81
CA ALA A 140 6.98 -11.53 2.89
C ALA A 140 8.33 -11.43 2.15
N PRO A 141 8.43 -10.88 0.92
CA PRO A 141 9.70 -10.75 0.22
C PRO A 141 10.72 -9.81 0.90
N PHE A 142 10.26 -8.94 1.80
CA PHE A 142 11.09 -7.94 2.48
C PHE A 142 11.43 -8.31 3.93
N MET A 143 10.96 -9.48 4.43
CA MET A 143 11.09 -9.88 5.82
C MET A 143 12.31 -10.79 6.03
N PRO A 144 13.41 -10.29 6.67
CA PRO A 144 14.63 -11.07 6.88
C PRO A 144 14.52 -12.10 8.01
N GLN A 145 13.52 -11.97 8.88
CA GLN A 145 13.28 -12.88 9.99
C GLN A 145 12.06 -13.78 9.74
N LYS A 146 11.87 -14.78 10.57
CA LYS A 146 10.67 -15.62 10.53
C LYS A 146 9.42 -14.82 10.90
N PRO A 147 8.26 -15.12 10.29
CA PRO A 147 7.00 -14.39 10.54
C PRO A 147 6.60 -14.32 12.02
N GLU A 148 6.89 -15.39 12.77
CA GLU A 148 6.56 -15.47 14.20
C GLU A 148 7.26 -14.37 15.01
N VAL A 149 8.47 -13.99 14.63
CA VAL A 149 9.22 -12.90 15.30
C VAL A 149 8.47 -11.59 15.14
N TYR A 150 7.99 -11.28 13.93
CA TYR A 150 7.22 -10.06 13.67
C TYR A 150 5.85 -10.10 14.35
N GLY A 151 5.20 -11.26 14.38
CA GLY A 151 3.94 -11.45 15.11
C GLY A 151 4.09 -11.21 16.60
N GLN A 152 5.16 -11.71 17.23
CA GLN A 152 5.46 -11.47 18.64
C GLN A 152 5.78 -9.99 18.92
N LEU A 153 6.52 -9.33 18.05
CA LEU A 153 6.81 -7.90 18.17
C LEU A 153 5.52 -7.06 18.08
N LEU A 154 4.66 -7.35 17.11
CA LEU A 154 3.37 -6.67 16.97
C LEU A 154 2.49 -6.91 18.20
N TRP A 155 2.39 -8.17 18.66
CA TRP A 155 1.66 -8.52 19.86
C TRP A 155 2.14 -7.73 21.09
N SER A 156 3.45 -7.70 21.32
CA SER A 156 4.06 -6.94 22.42
C SER A 156 3.73 -5.45 22.34
N LYS A 157 3.81 -4.85 21.14
CA LYS A 157 3.50 -3.43 20.94
C LYS A 157 2.02 -3.11 21.14
N ILE A 158 1.11 -3.96 20.65
CA ILE A 158 -0.33 -3.81 20.89
C ILE A 158 -0.63 -3.84 22.39
N HIS A 159 -0.03 -4.76 23.14
CA HIS A 159 -0.29 -4.88 24.59
C HIS A 159 0.31 -3.74 25.39
N SER A 160 1.48 -3.24 25.02
CA SER A 160 2.16 -2.16 25.75
C SER A 160 1.54 -0.78 25.49
N THR A 161 1.04 -0.53 24.28
CA THR A 161 0.56 0.81 23.87
C THR A 161 -0.95 0.89 23.65
N GLN A 162 -1.63 -0.25 23.58
CA GLN A 162 -3.08 -0.40 23.44
C GLN A 162 -3.73 0.43 22.32
N PRO A 163 -3.22 0.39 21.10
CA PRO A 163 -3.86 1.05 19.97
C PRO A 163 -5.17 0.34 19.62
N VAL A 164 -6.08 1.05 19.00
CA VAL A 164 -7.25 0.42 18.36
C VAL A 164 -6.80 -0.18 17.03
N CYS A 165 -7.08 -1.47 16.83
CA CYS A 165 -6.74 -2.17 15.59
C CYS A 165 -7.97 -2.29 14.70
N TRP A 166 -7.79 -2.01 13.41
CA TRP A 166 -8.83 -2.02 12.39
C TRP A 166 -8.41 -2.88 11.22
N LEU A 167 -9.37 -3.60 10.64
CA LEU A 167 -9.27 -4.19 9.32
C LEU A 167 -10.10 -3.35 8.36
N LEU A 168 -9.50 -2.90 7.27
CA LEU A 168 -10.18 -2.18 6.19
C LEU A 168 -10.12 -3.01 4.92
N ASN A 169 -11.29 -3.44 4.44
CA ASN A 169 -11.41 -4.21 3.21
C ASN A 169 -11.63 -3.27 2.02
N THR A 170 -10.60 -3.13 1.18
CA THR A 170 -10.64 -2.25 0.00
C THR A 170 -11.20 -2.95 -1.24
N GLY A 171 -11.42 -4.25 -1.19
CA GLY A 171 -11.99 -5.04 -2.28
C GLY A 171 -13.52 -5.06 -2.29
N TRP A 172 -14.18 -4.61 -1.22
CA TRP A 172 -15.62 -4.60 -1.10
C TRP A 172 -16.19 -3.22 -1.43
N SER A 173 -17.09 -3.16 -2.40
CA SER A 173 -17.70 -1.89 -2.86
C SER A 173 -19.11 -1.65 -2.33
N GLY A 174 -19.69 -2.59 -1.58
CA GLY A 174 -21.07 -2.48 -1.06
C GLY A 174 -22.16 -2.80 -2.07
N GLY A 175 -21.81 -3.36 -3.22
CA GLY A 175 -22.73 -3.75 -4.28
C GLY A 175 -22.33 -5.07 -4.93
N SER A 176 -23.11 -5.51 -5.92
CA SER A 176 -22.69 -6.59 -6.81
C SER A 176 -21.60 -6.09 -7.76
N TYR A 177 -20.58 -6.90 -7.98
CA TYR A 177 -19.61 -6.69 -9.04
C TYR A 177 -20.23 -6.92 -10.41
#